data_ed308395d7f133ff3a8616678241b135
#
_entry.id   ed308395d7f133ff3a8616678241b135
#
_cell.length_a   1.000
_cell.length_b   1.000
_cell.length_c   1.000
_cell.angle_alpha   90.00
_cell.angle_beta   90.00
_cell.angle_gamma   90.00
#
_symmetry.space_group_name_H-M   'P 1'
#
loop_
_entity.id
_entity.type
_entity.pdbx_description
1 polymer ?
#
loop_
_entity_poly.entity_id
_entity_poly.type
_entity_poly.pdbx_seq_one_letter_code
_entity_poly.pdbx_strand_id
1 'polypeptide(L)'
;MLGIIDVGGGMRGAFTAGIYDYLLDQGVQPFDYCLGVSAGSANLVSYLAAQRGRNFKFYTEYAFRKEYMSMKHMLHTGSYIDLDYIYTTLSGPGGEDPVDLAAFNQNPARYEAVVTDAATGEPVYYDKSLLAGGNFDVVKASCCVPGACRPYPVLGQPGFDGGVADPIPYKHALDQGCNRLVVLLTRPETYRRPPLEHERAMEKMMVRWPNAYAALLRRPARYNRDLDAVMELEKEGKTLLVAPSDIAGMSTLTRDKEAIERLYRMGYEEGPRVLEFARRG
;
A
#
# COMPACT_ATOMS: atom_id res chain seq x y z
N MET A 1 -5.97 21.37 -1.36
CA MET A 1 -5.44 20.19 -2.08
C MET A 1 -6.14 18.95 -1.58
N LEU A 2 -6.67 18.13 -2.48
CA LEU A 2 -7.31 16.85 -2.15
C LEU A 2 -6.28 15.73 -2.19
N GLY A 3 -6.08 15.05 -1.07
CA GLY A 3 -5.20 13.90 -0.98
C GLY A 3 -5.94 12.57 -0.92
N ILE A 4 -5.28 11.50 -1.35
CA ILE A 4 -5.70 10.12 -1.11
C ILE A 4 -4.57 9.33 -0.43
N ILE A 5 -4.93 8.57 0.60
CA ILE A 5 -4.03 7.68 1.31
C ILE A 5 -4.54 6.25 1.13
N ASP A 6 -3.70 5.38 0.57
CA ASP A 6 -3.94 3.94 0.53
C ASP A 6 -3.02 3.24 1.53
N VAL A 7 -3.58 2.73 2.63
CA VAL A 7 -2.80 2.10 3.72
C VAL A 7 -2.30 0.70 3.36
N GLY A 8 -2.68 0.19 2.19
CA GLY A 8 -2.28 -1.13 1.74
C GLY A 8 -2.82 -2.27 2.61
N GLY A 9 -2.11 -3.38 2.62
CA GLY A 9 -2.51 -4.56 3.40
C GLY A 9 -2.35 -5.88 2.66
N GLY A 10 -1.38 -5.97 1.76
CA GLY A 10 -1.12 -7.13 0.93
C GLY A 10 -2.33 -7.49 0.06
N MET A 11 -2.76 -8.75 0.09
CA MET A 11 -3.87 -9.24 -0.76
C MET A 11 -5.22 -8.54 -0.51
N ARG A 12 -5.42 -7.91 0.66
CA ARG A 12 -6.62 -7.10 0.92
C ARG A 12 -6.65 -5.79 0.13
N GLY A 13 -5.53 -5.38 -0.46
CA GLY A 13 -5.48 -4.24 -1.39
C GLY A 13 -6.35 -4.41 -2.65
N ALA A 14 -6.91 -5.60 -2.88
CA ALA A 14 -7.96 -5.80 -3.89
C ALA A 14 -9.18 -4.89 -3.67
N PHE A 15 -9.49 -4.53 -2.41
CA PHE A 15 -10.55 -3.59 -2.08
C PHE A 15 -10.27 -2.21 -2.70
N THR A 16 -9.08 -1.66 -2.47
CA THR A 16 -8.73 -0.33 -2.99
C THR A 16 -8.54 -0.35 -4.51
N ALA A 17 -8.11 -1.49 -5.08
CA ALA A 17 -8.08 -1.68 -6.53
C ALA A 17 -9.47 -1.52 -7.18
N GLY A 18 -10.54 -2.01 -6.53
CA GLY A 18 -11.91 -1.82 -7.00
C GLY A 18 -12.32 -0.34 -7.04
N ILE A 19 -11.95 0.44 -6.01
CA ILE A 19 -12.21 1.88 -5.97
C ILE A 19 -11.52 2.59 -7.13
N TYR A 20 -10.24 2.28 -7.37
CA TYR A 20 -9.48 2.89 -8.46
C TYR A 20 -10.07 2.56 -9.82
N ASP A 21 -10.46 1.30 -10.05
CA ASP A 21 -11.06 0.90 -11.31
C ASP A 21 -12.41 1.59 -11.55
N TYR A 22 -13.23 1.80 -10.50
CA TYR A 22 -14.43 2.62 -10.63
C TYR A 22 -14.13 4.05 -11.06
N LEU A 23 -13.16 4.71 -10.43
CA LEU A 23 -12.78 6.07 -10.79
C LEU A 23 -12.26 6.17 -12.23
N LEU A 24 -11.46 5.19 -12.66
CA LEU A 24 -10.98 5.10 -14.05
C LEU A 24 -12.13 4.85 -15.04
N ASP A 25 -13.13 4.02 -14.69
CA ASP A 25 -14.34 3.79 -15.51
C ASP A 25 -15.19 5.07 -15.63
N GLN A 26 -15.10 5.98 -14.65
CA GLN A 26 -15.71 7.32 -14.75
C GLN A 26 -14.83 8.36 -15.48
N GLY A 27 -13.64 7.97 -15.95
CA GLY A 27 -12.69 8.83 -16.63
C GLY A 27 -12.08 9.93 -15.74
N VAL A 28 -11.96 9.69 -14.42
CA VAL A 28 -11.50 10.73 -13.48
C VAL A 28 -10.36 10.23 -12.58
N GLN A 29 -9.44 11.15 -12.31
CA GLN A 29 -8.36 11.00 -11.34
C GLN A 29 -8.28 12.31 -10.53
N PRO A 30 -9.16 12.49 -9.51
CA PRO A 30 -9.42 13.81 -8.93
C PRO A 30 -8.41 14.23 -7.84
N PHE A 31 -7.41 13.41 -7.53
CA PHE A 31 -6.51 13.66 -6.42
C PHE A 31 -5.28 14.45 -6.85
N ASP A 32 -4.94 15.48 -6.07
CA ASP A 32 -3.72 16.27 -6.25
C ASP A 32 -2.50 15.56 -5.65
N TYR A 33 -2.73 14.76 -4.58
CA TYR A 33 -1.69 14.07 -3.82
C TYR A 33 -2.10 12.63 -3.50
N CYS A 34 -1.22 11.70 -3.84
CA CYS A 34 -1.43 10.26 -3.68
C CYS A 34 -0.32 9.67 -2.79
N LEU A 35 -0.68 9.17 -1.62
CA LEU A 35 0.25 8.62 -0.63
C LEU A 35 -0.03 7.14 -0.39
N GLY A 36 0.93 6.28 -0.74
CA GLY A 36 0.77 4.83 -0.67
C GLY A 36 1.64 4.16 0.38
N VAL A 37 1.07 3.18 1.06
CA VAL A 37 1.78 2.31 2.02
C VAL A 37 1.66 0.87 1.53
N SER A 38 2.79 0.14 1.46
CA SER A 38 2.76 -1.29 1.10
C SER A 38 2.05 -1.53 -0.26
N ALA A 39 1.13 -2.47 -0.33
CA ALA A 39 0.32 -2.73 -1.53
C ALA A 39 -0.40 -1.48 -2.07
N GLY A 40 -0.72 -0.51 -1.20
CA GLY A 40 -1.32 0.76 -1.59
C GLY A 40 -0.40 1.61 -2.48
N SER A 41 0.92 1.58 -2.22
CA SER A 41 1.89 2.25 -3.09
C SER A 41 1.86 1.68 -4.52
N ALA A 42 1.77 0.36 -4.64
CA ALA A 42 1.70 -0.32 -5.93
C ALA A 42 0.36 -0.07 -6.67
N ASN A 43 -0.76 -0.10 -5.92
CA ASN A 43 -2.08 0.17 -6.48
C ASN A 43 -2.17 1.59 -7.07
N LEU A 44 -1.62 2.57 -6.36
CA LEU A 44 -1.57 3.96 -6.82
C LEU A 44 -0.71 4.14 -8.08
N VAL A 45 0.39 3.39 -8.24
CA VAL A 45 1.18 3.43 -9.49
C VAL A 45 0.31 3.04 -10.70
N SER A 46 -0.41 1.92 -10.61
CA SER A 46 -1.29 1.48 -11.70
C SER A 46 -2.45 2.45 -11.95
N TYR A 47 -3.02 3.02 -10.87
CA TYR A 47 -4.07 4.03 -10.95
C TYR A 47 -3.60 5.30 -11.65
N LEU A 48 -2.45 5.84 -11.25
CA LEU A 48 -1.86 7.05 -11.84
C LEU A 48 -1.42 6.84 -13.30
N ALA A 49 -1.06 5.61 -13.65
CA ALA A 49 -0.80 5.18 -15.03
C ALA A 49 -2.08 4.95 -15.85
N ALA A 50 -3.28 5.18 -15.26
CA ALA A 50 -4.58 4.96 -15.89
C ALA A 50 -4.80 3.52 -16.41
N GLN A 51 -4.12 2.53 -15.81
CA GLN A 51 -4.17 1.12 -16.22
C GLN A 51 -5.31 0.38 -15.52
N ARG A 52 -6.53 0.59 -15.99
CA ARG A 52 -7.75 -0.06 -15.50
C ARG A 52 -7.62 -1.58 -15.54
N GLY A 53 -7.98 -2.23 -14.43
CA GLY A 53 -7.97 -3.69 -14.29
C GLY A 53 -6.60 -4.29 -13.99
N ARG A 54 -5.48 -3.53 -14.10
CA ARG A 54 -4.14 -4.04 -13.87
C ARG A 54 -3.94 -4.54 -12.44
N ASN A 55 -4.40 -3.78 -11.44
CA ASN A 55 -4.35 -4.21 -10.05
C ASN A 55 -5.22 -5.46 -9.81
N PHE A 56 -6.42 -5.53 -10.37
CA PHE A 56 -7.29 -6.70 -10.26
C PHE A 56 -6.61 -7.96 -10.82
N LYS A 57 -6.01 -7.84 -12.00
CA LYS A 57 -5.26 -8.94 -12.63
C LYS A 57 -4.09 -9.39 -11.76
N PHE A 58 -3.37 -8.46 -11.12
CA PHE A 58 -2.34 -8.81 -10.17
C PHE A 58 -2.89 -9.70 -9.05
N TYR A 59 -3.97 -9.27 -8.39
CA TYR A 59 -4.54 -9.99 -7.25
C TYR A 59 -5.17 -11.33 -7.61
N THR A 60 -5.73 -11.49 -8.81
CA THR A 60 -6.47 -12.69 -9.23
C THR A 60 -5.67 -13.67 -10.08
N GLU A 61 -4.55 -13.24 -10.65
CA GLU A 61 -3.72 -14.07 -11.53
C GLU A 61 -2.26 -14.12 -11.04
N TYR A 62 -1.55 -13.00 -11.03
CA TYR A 62 -0.11 -12.96 -10.79
C TYR A 62 0.26 -13.35 -9.36
N ALA A 63 -0.57 -12.96 -8.39
CA ALA A 63 -0.35 -13.31 -6.98
C ALA A 63 -0.44 -14.82 -6.70
N PHE A 64 -1.03 -15.59 -7.61
CA PHE A 64 -1.12 -17.06 -7.49
C PHE A 64 0.06 -17.80 -8.14
N ARG A 65 0.92 -17.10 -8.87
CA ARG A 65 2.10 -17.70 -9.50
C ARG A 65 3.12 -18.12 -8.45
N LYS A 66 3.78 -19.25 -8.69
CA LYS A 66 4.80 -19.82 -7.78
C LYS A 66 6.05 -18.95 -7.69
N GLU A 67 6.31 -18.16 -8.71
CA GLU A 67 7.40 -17.19 -8.78
C GLU A 67 7.25 -16.08 -7.78
N TYR A 68 6.02 -15.68 -7.43
CA TYR A 68 5.76 -14.56 -6.52
C TYR A 68 5.95 -14.92 -5.05
N MET A 69 5.34 -16.01 -4.60
CA MET A 69 5.43 -16.44 -3.19
C MET A 69 5.72 -17.93 -3.11
N SER A 70 6.90 -18.30 -2.59
CA SER A 70 7.25 -19.71 -2.46
C SER A 70 8.27 -19.98 -1.35
N MET A 71 8.15 -21.18 -0.74
CA MET A 71 9.16 -21.68 0.20
C MET A 71 10.52 -21.89 -0.47
N LYS A 72 10.55 -22.20 -1.77
CA LYS A 72 11.79 -22.32 -2.54
C LYS A 72 12.53 -20.98 -2.56
N HIS A 73 11.83 -19.90 -2.85
CA HIS A 73 12.40 -18.54 -2.83
C HIS A 73 12.91 -18.20 -1.43
N MET A 74 12.13 -18.48 -0.38
CA MET A 74 12.53 -18.30 1.02
C MET A 74 13.84 -18.99 1.36
N LEU A 75 14.02 -20.23 0.93
CA LEU A 75 15.25 -21.01 1.21
C LEU A 75 16.48 -20.47 0.50
N HIS A 76 16.33 -19.88 -0.70
CA HIS A 76 17.44 -19.37 -1.49
C HIS A 76 17.82 -17.93 -1.15
N THR A 77 16.83 -17.07 -0.87
CA THR A 77 17.04 -15.62 -0.71
C THR A 77 16.81 -15.13 0.71
N GLY A 78 16.11 -15.91 1.54
CA GLY A 78 15.62 -15.50 2.86
C GLY A 78 14.37 -14.61 2.80
N SER A 79 13.72 -14.52 1.64
CA SER A 79 12.45 -13.81 1.43
C SER A 79 11.40 -14.79 0.89
N TYR A 80 10.20 -14.80 1.48
CA TYR A 80 9.10 -15.63 1.01
C TYR A 80 8.44 -15.04 -0.25
N ILE A 81 8.44 -13.70 -0.34
CA ILE A 81 7.88 -12.92 -1.44
C ILE A 81 9.01 -12.48 -2.36
N ASP A 82 8.88 -12.75 -3.65
CA ASP A 82 9.79 -12.24 -4.69
C ASP A 82 9.26 -10.92 -5.25
N LEU A 83 9.74 -9.82 -4.67
CA LEU A 83 9.36 -8.47 -5.09
C LEU A 83 9.99 -8.10 -6.45
N ASP A 84 11.14 -8.68 -6.79
CA ASP A 84 11.78 -8.46 -8.09
C ASP A 84 11.00 -9.12 -9.21
N TYR A 85 10.41 -10.30 -8.97
CA TYR A 85 9.52 -10.93 -9.94
C TYR A 85 8.36 -9.99 -10.30
N ILE A 86 7.66 -9.44 -9.31
CA ILE A 86 6.48 -8.59 -9.56
C ILE A 86 6.87 -7.23 -10.14
N TYR A 87 7.81 -6.54 -9.51
CA TYR A 87 8.03 -5.11 -9.81
C TYR A 87 9.14 -4.88 -10.84
N THR A 88 10.04 -5.85 -11.05
CA THR A 88 11.05 -5.76 -12.12
C THR A 88 10.68 -6.61 -13.31
N THR A 89 10.49 -7.93 -13.11
CA THR A 89 10.30 -8.86 -14.23
C THR A 89 8.94 -8.72 -14.90
N LEU A 90 7.86 -8.61 -14.10
CA LEU A 90 6.50 -8.51 -14.62
C LEU A 90 6.15 -7.07 -15.02
N SER A 91 6.40 -6.11 -14.14
CA SER A 91 5.91 -4.74 -14.24
C SER A 91 6.92 -3.75 -14.82
N GLY A 92 8.19 -4.13 -14.91
CA GLY A 92 9.24 -3.30 -15.48
C GLY A 92 9.13 -3.16 -17.00
N PRO A 93 9.92 -2.23 -17.59
CA PRO A 93 9.99 -2.07 -19.04
C PRO A 93 10.32 -3.40 -19.75
N GLY A 94 9.50 -3.80 -20.70
CA GLY A 94 9.65 -5.09 -21.43
C GLY A 94 9.13 -6.31 -20.69
N GLY A 95 8.53 -6.15 -19.50
CA GLY A 95 7.86 -7.23 -18.77
C GLY A 95 6.56 -7.69 -19.45
N GLU A 96 5.92 -8.69 -18.86
CA GLU A 96 4.64 -9.24 -19.37
C GLU A 96 3.47 -8.24 -19.21
N ASP A 97 3.49 -7.44 -18.14
CA ASP A 97 2.45 -6.45 -17.82
C ASP A 97 3.11 -5.16 -17.31
N PRO A 98 3.78 -4.42 -18.22
CA PRO A 98 4.57 -3.26 -17.83
C PRO A 98 3.68 -2.11 -17.34
N VAL A 99 4.21 -1.32 -16.41
CA VAL A 99 3.60 -0.03 -16.06
C VAL A 99 3.75 0.92 -17.24
N ASP A 100 2.67 1.60 -17.61
CA ASP A 100 2.73 2.72 -18.57
C ASP A 100 3.40 3.93 -17.88
N LEU A 101 4.73 3.97 -17.98
CA LEU A 101 5.54 5.03 -17.40
C LEU A 101 5.26 6.39 -18.04
N ALA A 102 4.84 6.43 -19.31
CA ALA A 102 4.53 7.68 -19.98
C ALA A 102 3.27 8.29 -19.36
N ALA A 103 2.19 7.52 -19.21
CA ALA A 103 0.98 7.96 -18.55
C ALA A 103 1.22 8.29 -17.06
N PHE A 104 1.96 7.44 -16.35
CA PHE A 104 2.32 7.71 -14.95
C PHE A 104 3.07 9.03 -14.79
N ASN A 105 4.07 9.31 -15.62
CA ASN A 105 4.87 10.53 -15.54
C ASN A 105 4.09 11.78 -15.94
N GLN A 106 3.19 11.67 -16.92
CA GLN A 106 2.35 12.78 -17.37
C GLN A 106 1.21 13.13 -16.39
N ASN A 107 0.84 12.21 -15.51
CA ASN A 107 -0.19 12.48 -14.52
C ASN A 107 0.25 13.64 -13.60
N PRO A 108 -0.55 14.70 -13.41
CA PRO A 108 -0.14 15.89 -12.64
C PRO A 108 -0.10 15.62 -11.12
N ALA A 109 -0.74 14.58 -10.63
CA ALA A 109 -0.79 14.27 -9.20
C ALA A 109 0.62 14.02 -8.65
N ARG A 110 0.88 14.56 -7.47
CA ARG A 110 2.04 14.18 -6.68
C ARG A 110 1.82 12.76 -6.16
N TYR A 111 2.89 11.97 -6.12
CA TYR A 111 2.85 10.62 -5.55
C TYR A 111 4.02 10.45 -4.59
N GLU A 112 3.73 9.84 -3.45
CA GLU A 112 4.75 9.38 -2.51
C GLU A 112 4.43 7.96 -2.03
N ALA A 113 5.49 7.17 -1.80
CA ALA A 113 5.41 5.88 -1.15
C ALA A 113 6.15 5.90 0.18
N VAL A 114 5.53 5.32 1.20
CA VAL A 114 6.11 5.23 2.55
C VAL A 114 6.98 3.99 2.66
N VAL A 115 8.20 4.17 3.16
CA VAL A 115 9.15 3.10 3.49
C VAL A 115 9.61 3.30 4.93
N THR A 116 9.78 2.23 5.68
CA THR A 116 10.44 2.29 6.99
C THR A 116 11.93 2.09 6.81
N ASP A 117 12.74 3.07 7.14
CA ASP A 117 14.20 2.92 7.18
C ASP A 117 14.56 1.84 8.22
N ALA A 118 15.27 0.79 7.77
CA ALA A 118 15.57 -0.35 8.64
C ALA A 118 16.56 -0.01 9.74
N ALA A 119 17.44 0.97 9.52
CA ALA A 119 18.47 1.36 10.47
C ALA A 119 17.91 2.26 11.58
N THR A 120 17.03 3.20 11.23
CA THR A 120 16.46 4.18 12.17
C THR A 120 15.11 3.79 12.73
N GLY A 121 14.33 2.98 11.99
CA GLY A 121 12.93 2.65 12.31
C GLY A 121 11.95 3.78 12.02
N GLU A 122 12.40 4.87 11.38
CA GLU A 122 11.57 6.03 11.05
C GLU A 122 10.98 5.90 9.64
N PRO A 123 9.84 6.56 9.37
CA PRO A 123 9.25 6.60 8.04
C PRO A 123 10.05 7.52 7.11
N VAL A 124 10.23 7.09 5.87
CA VAL A 124 10.77 7.89 4.76
C VAL A 124 9.75 7.90 3.65
N TYR A 125 9.49 9.08 3.09
CA TYR A 125 8.52 9.30 2.03
C TYR A 125 9.28 9.58 0.73
N TYR A 126 9.14 8.67 -0.22
CA TYR A 126 9.84 8.75 -1.50
C TYR A 126 8.88 9.19 -2.60
N ASP A 127 9.26 10.24 -3.29
CA ASP A 127 8.42 10.83 -4.32
C ASP A 127 8.48 10.11 -5.68
N LYS A 128 7.60 10.53 -6.58
CA LYS A 128 7.39 10.00 -7.92
C LYS A 128 8.65 9.97 -8.79
N SER A 129 9.60 10.87 -8.58
CA SER A 129 10.79 11.01 -9.44
C SER A 129 11.65 9.74 -9.44
N LEU A 130 11.67 8.99 -8.33
CA LEU A 130 12.43 7.75 -8.21
C LEU A 130 11.85 6.60 -9.05
N LEU A 131 10.57 6.69 -9.43
CA LEU A 131 9.90 5.68 -10.25
C LEU A 131 9.90 6.05 -11.74
N ALA A 132 10.16 7.31 -12.08
CA ALA A 132 10.00 7.88 -13.42
C ALA A 132 10.77 7.13 -14.53
N GLY A 133 11.90 6.53 -14.18
CA GLY A 133 12.72 5.71 -15.08
C GLY A 133 12.36 4.22 -15.11
N GLY A 134 11.30 3.80 -14.42
CA GLY A 134 10.90 2.38 -14.32
C GLY A 134 11.66 1.61 -13.23
N ASN A 135 12.30 2.31 -12.30
CA ASN A 135 12.85 1.71 -11.10
C ASN A 135 11.77 1.68 -10.00
N PHE A 136 11.36 0.48 -9.59
CA PHE A 136 10.34 0.28 -8.56
C PHE A 136 10.90 -0.10 -7.19
N ASP A 137 12.17 0.17 -6.90
CA ASP A 137 12.80 -0.19 -5.63
C ASP A 137 12.08 0.41 -4.42
N VAL A 138 11.55 1.62 -4.56
CA VAL A 138 10.71 2.27 -3.54
C VAL A 138 9.45 1.46 -3.25
N VAL A 139 8.74 0.99 -4.30
CA VAL A 139 7.53 0.18 -4.16
C VAL A 139 7.86 -1.18 -3.55
N LYS A 140 8.98 -1.80 -3.96
CA LYS A 140 9.46 -3.06 -3.38
C LYS A 140 9.75 -2.90 -1.89
N ALA A 141 10.47 -1.85 -1.49
CA ALA A 141 10.76 -1.57 -0.08
C ALA A 141 9.48 -1.31 0.71
N SER A 142 8.55 -0.51 0.16
CA SER A 142 7.24 -0.25 0.77
C SER A 142 6.41 -1.53 0.97
N CYS A 143 6.60 -2.55 0.13
CA CYS A 143 5.94 -3.86 0.23
C CYS A 143 6.75 -4.92 1.01
N CYS A 144 7.93 -4.56 1.53
CA CYS A 144 8.85 -5.49 2.17
C CYS A 144 8.46 -5.77 3.64
N VAL A 145 7.49 -6.66 3.86
CA VAL A 145 6.96 -6.99 5.18
C VAL A 145 8.01 -7.74 6.02
N PRO A 146 8.36 -7.25 7.23
CA PRO A 146 9.25 -7.97 8.14
C PRO A 146 8.75 -9.39 8.40
N GLY A 147 9.68 -10.36 8.35
CA GLY A 147 9.37 -11.77 8.50
C GLY A 147 9.00 -12.49 7.19
N ALA A 148 8.45 -11.77 6.21
CA ALA A 148 8.20 -12.32 4.88
C ALA A 148 9.28 -11.93 3.87
N CYS A 149 9.98 -10.82 4.08
CA CYS A 149 11.06 -10.33 3.23
C CYS A 149 12.24 -9.84 4.05
N ARG A 150 13.44 -9.91 3.48
CA ARG A 150 14.60 -9.13 3.92
C ARG A 150 14.41 -7.68 3.51
N PRO A 151 14.98 -6.69 4.25
CA PRO A 151 14.84 -5.30 3.88
C PRO A 151 15.38 -5.04 2.47
N TYR A 152 14.61 -4.29 1.69
CA TYR A 152 14.94 -3.98 0.30
C TYR A 152 15.67 -2.63 0.20
N PRO A 153 16.77 -2.51 -0.56
CA PRO A 153 17.52 -1.26 -0.63
C PRO A 153 16.83 -0.23 -1.51
N VAL A 154 16.72 1.00 -0.99
CA VAL A 154 16.36 2.20 -1.76
C VAL A 154 17.51 3.19 -1.64
N LEU A 155 18.12 3.59 -2.76
CA LEU A 155 19.28 4.46 -2.77
C LEU A 155 20.41 3.97 -1.83
N GLY A 156 20.58 2.65 -1.71
CA GLY A 156 21.55 2.03 -0.83
C GLY A 156 21.16 1.92 0.64
N GLN A 157 20.00 2.45 1.05
CA GLN A 157 19.47 2.34 2.41
C GLN A 157 18.47 1.19 2.49
N PRO A 158 18.62 0.26 3.46
CA PRO A 158 17.69 -0.86 3.61
C PRO A 158 16.34 -0.38 4.14
N GLY A 159 15.26 -0.77 3.46
CA GLY A 159 13.89 -0.40 3.78
C GLY A 159 12.98 -1.59 4.07
N PHE A 160 12.09 -1.43 5.01
CA PHE A 160 10.95 -2.31 5.28
C PHE A 160 9.63 -1.65 4.88
N ASP A 161 8.55 -2.43 4.90
CA ASP A 161 7.17 -1.99 4.67
C ASP A 161 6.87 -0.69 5.45
N GLY A 162 6.37 0.32 4.74
CA GLY A 162 6.10 1.64 5.30
C GLY A 162 5.12 1.61 6.47
N GLY A 163 4.17 0.66 6.45
CA GLY A 163 3.22 0.48 7.54
C GLY A 163 3.83 -0.05 8.85
N VAL A 164 5.13 -0.31 8.92
CA VAL A 164 5.84 -0.56 10.18
C VAL A 164 5.98 0.74 10.97
N ALA A 165 6.48 1.80 10.34
CA ALA A 165 6.72 3.09 10.96
C ALA A 165 5.51 4.03 10.88
N ASP A 166 4.80 4.09 9.72
CA ASP A 166 3.64 4.96 9.56
C ASP A 166 2.50 4.26 8.82
N PRO A 167 1.63 3.53 9.55
CA PRO A 167 0.59 2.72 8.95
C PRO A 167 -0.60 3.52 8.39
N ILE A 168 -0.85 4.75 8.87
CA ILE A 168 -1.88 5.67 8.37
C ILE A 168 -1.26 7.07 8.32
N PRO A 169 -0.54 7.42 7.26
CA PRO A 169 0.32 8.61 7.19
C PRO A 169 -0.46 9.92 6.96
N TYR A 170 -1.59 10.12 7.69
CA TYR A 170 -2.47 11.26 7.51
C TYR A 170 -1.80 12.58 7.90
N LYS A 171 -0.94 12.57 8.94
CA LYS A 171 -0.21 13.77 9.38
C LYS A 171 0.71 14.27 8.29
N HIS A 172 1.48 13.35 7.69
CA HIS A 172 2.35 13.71 6.57
C HIS A 172 1.55 14.32 5.42
N ALA A 173 0.41 13.74 5.05
CA ALA A 173 -0.44 14.31 3.99
C ALA A 173 -0.95 15.73 4.35
N LEU A 174 -1.33 15.98 5.62
CA LEU A 174 -1.70 17.33 6.09
C LEU A 174 -0.52 18.30 6.02
N ASP A 175 0.67 17.88 6.44
CA ASP A 175 1.91 18.66 6.39
C ASP A 175 2.33 18.98 4.94
N GLN A 176 1.98 18.11 3.98
CA GLN A 176 2.14 18.36 2.54
C GLN A 176 1.11 19.33 1.95
N GLY A 177 0.19 19.86 2.76
CA GLY A 177 -0.81 20.85 2.39
C GLY A 177 -2.16 20.28 1.95
N CYS A 178 -2.44 18.99 2.17
CA CYS A 178 -3.78 18.46 1.99
C CYS A 178 -4.72 19.04 3.04
N ASN A 179 -5.82 19.63 2.62
CA ASN A 179 -6.87 20.13 3.51
C ASN A 179 -8.13 19.25 3.47
N ARG A 180 -8.16 18.30 2.54
CA ARG A 180 -9.16 17.23 2.45
C ARG A 180 -8.46 15.92 2.11
N LEU A 181 -8.91 14.82 2.73
CA LEU A 181 -8.30 13.50 2.55
C LEU A 181 -9.37 12.44 2.26
N VAL A 182 -9.04 11.51 1.37
CA VAL A 182 -9.67 10.20 1.30
C VAL A 182 -8.69 9.20 1.88
N VAL A 183 -9.10 8.45 2.90
CA VAL A 183 -8.26 7.43 3.55
C VAL A 183 -8.88 6.06 3.28
N LEU A 184 -8.17 5.26 2.50
CA LEU A 184 -8.60 3.91 2.12
C LEU A 184 -7.97 2.89 3.06
N LEU A 185 -8.81 2.28 3.89
CA LEU A 185 -8.45 1.15 4.75
C LEU A 185 -8.68 -0.17 4.01
N THR A 186 -7.98 -1.22 4.45
CA THR A 186 -8.19 -2.59 3.97
C THR A 186 -8.65 -3.54 5.08
N ARG A 187 -9.15 -2.95 6.17
CA ARG A 187 -9.84 -3.62 7.28
C ARG A 187 -11.02 -2.76 7.72
N PRO A 188 -12.05 -3.36 8.33
CA PRO A 188 -13.18 -2.60 8.85
C PRO A 188 -12.75 -1.46 9.80
N GLU A 189 -13.48 -0.37 9.82
CA GLU A 189 -13.23 0.79 10.71
C GLU A 189 -13.23 0.42 12.20
N THR A 190 -13.99 -0.61 12.54
CA THR A 190 -14.06 -1.15 13.91
C THR A 190 -12.82 -1.96 14.31
N TYR A 191 -11.97 -2.32 13.33
CA TYR A 191 -10.77 -3.09 13.64
C TYR A 191 -9.80 -2.28 14.49
N ARG A 192 -9.31 -2.92 15.54
CA ARG A 192 -8.18 -2.42 16.32
C ARG A 192 -7.04 -3.41 16.22
N ARG A 193 -5.87 -2.92 15.89
CA ARG A 193 -4.69 -3.76 15.73
C ARG A 193 -4.24 -4.27 17.09
N PRO A 194 -4.17 -5.60 17.29
CA PRO A 194 -3.67 -6.19 18.53
C PRO A 194 -2.14 -6.02 18.61
N PRO A 195 -1.54 -6.19 19.80
CA PRO A 195 -0.11 -6.34 19.97
C PRO A 195 0.49 -7.36 19.01
N LEU A 196 1.80 -7.25 18.75
CA LEU A 196 2.51 -8.14 17.86
C LEU A 196 2.47 -9.58 18.43
N GLU A 197 2.01 -10.51 17.62
CA GLU A 197 2.11 -11.93 17.94
C GLU A 197 3.53 -12.44 17.69
N HIS A 198 3.96 -13.47 18.45
CA HIS A 198 5.26 -14.10 18.29
C HIS A 198 6.48 -13.14 18.39
N GLU A 199 6.41 -12.14 19.28
CA GLU A 199 7.44 -11.11 19.46
C GLU A 199 8.87 -11.68 19.51
N ARG A 200 9.12 -12.73 20.31
CA ARG A 200 10.46 -13.36 20.45
C ARG A 200 11.01 -13.92 19.13
N ALA A 201 10.14 -14.46 18.28
CA ALA A 201 10.55 -14.96 16.97
C ALA A 201 10.90 -13.81 16.04
N MET A 202 10.08 -12.76 16.05
CA MET A 202 10.31 -11.55 15.27
C MET A 202 11.57 -10.79 15.70
N GLU A 203 11.81 -10.69 17.01
CA GLU A 203 13.04 -10.10 17.57
C GLU A 203 14.29 -10.80 17.01
N LYS A 204 14.31 -12.15 17.02
CA LYS A 204 15.44 -12.91 16.44
C LYS A 204 15.61 -12.67 14.95
N MET A 205 14.52 -12.57 14.20
CA MET A 205 14.56 -12.30 12.75
C MET A 205 15.06 -10.88 12.45
N MET A 206 14.73 -9.92 13.29
CA MET A 206 15.06 -8.51 13.13
C MET A 206 16.28 -8.07 13.98
N VAL A 207 17.08 -9.01 14.51
CA VAL A 207 18.24 -8.71 15.39
C VAL A 207 19.21 -7.69 14.79
N ARG A 208 19.35 -7.64 13.47
CA ARG A 208 20.18 -6.65 12.75
C ARG A 208 19.52 -5.27 12.63
N TRP A 209 18.22 -5.16 12.93
CA TRP A 209 17.40 -3.98 12.72
C TRP A 209 16.60 -3.63 13.98
N PRO A 210 17.28 -3.35 15.13
CA PRO A 210 16.59 -3.18 16.41
C PRO A 210 15.64 -1.98 16.44
N ASN A 211 15.96 -0.91 15.71
CA ASN A 211 15.10 0.28 15.63
C ASN A 211 13.84 0.02 14.82
N ALA A 212 13.95 -0.68 13.68
CA ALA A 212 12.78 -1.11 12.90
C ALA A 212 11.92 -2.13 13.70
N TYR A 213 12.55 -3.03 14.48
CA TYR A 213 11.82 -3.90 15.39
C TYR A 213 11.07 -3.10 16.47
N ALA A 214 11.72 -2.10 17.07
CA ALA A 214 11.05 -1.20 18.03
C ALA A 214 9.87 -0.43 17.38
N ALA A 215 10.01 0.00 16.13
CA ALA A 215 8.91 0.61 15.37
C ALA A 215 7.76 -0.40 15.16
N LEU A 216 8.08 -1.64 14.82
CA LEU A 216 7.09 -2.73 14.65
C LEU A 216 6.31 -3.00 15.94
N LEU A 217 6.96 -2.97 17.10
CA LEU A 217 6.30 -3.11 18.41
C LEU A 217 5.35 -1.93 18.71
N ARG A 218 5.70 -0.71 18.29
CA ARG A 218 4.86 0.48 18.46
C ARG A 218 3.72 0.59 17.42
N ARG A 219 3.81 -0.17 16.33
CA ARG A 219 2.83 -0.11 15.22
C ARG A 219 1.37 -0.28 15.65
N PRO A 220 1.00 -1.23 16.56
CA PRO A 220 -0.40 -1.38 16.99
C PRO A 220 -0.96 -0.12 17.63
N ALA A 221 -0.24 0.45 18.60
CA ALA A 221 -0.66 1.67 19.28
C ALA A 221 -0.74 2.86 18.33
N ARG A 222 0.24 2.99 17.40
CA ARG A 222 0.25 4.04 16.37
C ARG A 222 -0.95 3.91 15.45
N TYR A 223 -1.19 2.71 14.88
CA TYR A 223 -2.32 2.46 13.99
C TYR A 223 -3.65 2.83 14.65
N ASN A 224 -3.88 2.37 15.88
CA ASN A 224 -5.16 2.59 16.59
C ASN A 224 -5.36 4.08 16.88
N ARG A 225 -4.34 4.78 17.36
CA ARG A 225 -4.38 6.23 17.60
C ARG A 225 -4.63 7.02 16.31
N ASP A 226 -3.94 6.66 15.22
CA ASP A 226 -4.03 7.40 13.96
C ASP A 226 -5.38 7.13 13.27
N LEU A 227 -5.94 5.92 13.42
CA LEU A 227 -7.30 5.62 13.00
C LEU A 227 -8.33 6.47 13.75
N ASP A 228 -8.23 6.55 15.08
CA ASP A 228 -9.14 7.39 15.88
C ASP A 228 -9.04 8.87 15.46
N ALA A 229 -7.85 9.37 15.20
CA ALA A 229 -7.65 10.75 14.73
C ALA A 229 -8.27 10.99 13.34
N VAL A 230 -8.15 10.03 12.41
CA VAL A 230 -8.78 10.15 11.08
C VAL A 230 -10.31 10.10 11.18
N MET A 231 -10.86 9.28 12.08
CA MET A 231 -12.31 9.26 12.35
C MET A 231 -12.82 10.60 12.92
N GLU A 232 -12.03 11.30 13.74
CA GLU A 232 -12.40 12.65 14.20
C GLU A 232 -12.38 13.66 13.05
N LEU A 233 -11.37 13.61 12.16
CA LEU A 233 -11.31 14.47 10.97
C LEU A 233 -12.47 14.19 10.00
N GLU A 234 -12.98 12.96 9.95
CA GLU A 234 -14.17 12.62 9.17
C GLU A 234 -15.42 13.30 9.72
N LYS A 235 -15.62 13.32 11.05
CA LYS A 235 -16.74 14.05 11.69
C LYS A 235 -16.70 15.55 11.40
N GLU A 236 -15.50 16.11 11.21
CA GLU A 236 -15.31 17.49 10.79
C GLU A 236 -15.57 17.74 9.30
N GLY A 237 -15.86 16.68 8.52
CA GLY A 237 -16.06 16.76 7.07
C GLY A 237 -14.79 16.96 6.24
N LYS A 238 -13.62 16.90 6.87
CA LYS A 238 -12.31 17.08 6.20
C LYS A 238 -11.76 15.81 5.57
N THR A 239 -12.22 14.65 6.06
CA THR A 239 -11.77 13.34 5.61
C THR A 239 -12.96 12.48 5.24
N LEU A 240 -12.78 11.62 4.25
CA LEU A 240 -13.62 10.48 3.97
C LEU A 240 -12.85 9.22 4.30
N LEU A 241 -13.33 8.45 5.27
CA LEU A 241 -12.79 7.13 5.58
C LEU A 241 -13.56 6.08 4.78
N VAL A 242 -12.84 5.23 4.05
CA VAL A 242 -13.43 4.15 3.25
C VAL A 242 -12.79 2.83 3.64
N ALA A 243 -13.62 1.89 4.06
CA ALA A 243 -13.19 0.60 4.59
C ALA A 243 -14.11 -0.53 4.16
N PRO A 244 -13.60 -1.75 3.94
CA PRO A 244 -14.47 -2.90 3.72
C PRO A 244 -15.29 -3.20 4.98
N SER A 245 -16.54 -3.57 4.80
CA SER A 245 -17.41 -3.99 5.93
C SER A 245 -16.93 -5.30 6.57
N ASP A 246 -16.24 -6.15 5.79
CA ASP A 246 -15.73 -7.45 6.18
C ASP A 246 -14.54 -7.84 5.29
N ILE A 247 -13.66 -8.67 5.78
CA ILE A 247 -12.47 -9.17 5.05
C ILE A 247 -12.47 -10.68 4.80
N ALA A 248 -13.57 -11.37 5.07
CA ALA A 248 -13.73 -12.82 4.88
C ALA A 248 -12.59 -13.65 5.51
N GLY A 249 -12.08 -13.24 6.67
CA GLY A 249 -10.95 -13.92 7.33
C GLY A 249 -9.59 -13.75 6.64
N MET A 250 -9.47 -12.92 5.61
CA MET A 250 -8.22 -12.74 4.87
C MET A 250 -7.11 -12.11 5.73
N SER A 251 -5.95 -12.74 5.73
CA SER A 251 -4.69 -12.15 6.20
C SER A 251 -4.00 -11.34 5.09
N THR A 252 -2.84 -10.79 5.40
CA THR A 252 -2.02 -10.04 4.43
C THR A 252 -1.57 -10.88 3.22
N LEU A 253 -1.32 -12.17 3.43
CA LEU A 253 -0.78 -13.08 2.41
C LEU A 253 -1.76 -14.19 1.97
N THR A 254 -3.01 -14.13 2.42
CA THR A 254 -4.04 -15.10 2.04
C THR A 254 -4.34 -14.99 0.54
N ARG A 255 -4.26 -16.11 -0.16
CA ARG A 255 -4.59 -16.25 -1.58
C ARG A 255 -5.89 -17.06 -1.71
N ASP A 256 -6.99 -16.40 -1.48
CA ASP A 256 -8.34 -16.92 -1.69
C ASP A 256 -8.99 -16.07 -2.78
N LYS A 257 -9.16 -16.67 -3.96
CA LYS A 257 -9.62 -15.92 -5.13
C LYS A 257 -11.03 -15.36 -4.96
N GLU A 258 -11.94 -16.14 -4.37
CA GLU A 258 -13.33 -15.70 -4.15
C GLU A 258 -13.39 -14.53 -3.16
N ALA A 259 -12.63 -14.60 -2.06
CA ALA A 259 -12.53 -13.52 -1.10
C ALA A 259 -11.89 -12.25 -1.69
N ILE A 260 -10.86 -12.40 -2.55
CA ILE A 260 -10.22 -11.30 -3.27
C ILE A 260 -11.22 -10.62 -4.22
N GLU A 261 -11.95 -11.40 -5.04
CA GLU A 261 -12.94 -10.88 -5.97
C GLU A 261 -14.11 -10.20 -5.22
N ARG A 262 -14.50 -10.72 -4.05
CA ARG A 262 -15.48 -10.09 -3.20
C ARG A 262 -15.00 -8.73 -2.67
N LEU A 263 -13.78 -8.65 -2.15
CA LEU A 263 -13.21 -7.39 -1.70
C LEU A 263 -13.10 -6.36 -2.84
N TYR A 264 -12.69 -6.80 -4.02
CA TYR A 264 -12.65 -5.92 -5.19
C TYR A 264 -14.02 -5.34 -5.53
N ARG A 265 -15.08 -6.18 -5.56
CA ARG A 265 -16.45 -5.72 -5.81
C ARG A 265 -16.93 -4.73 -4.76
N MET A 266 -16.68 -5.03 -3.47
CA MET A 266 -17.01 -4.09 -2.38
C MET A 266 -16.31 -2.74 -2.58
N GLY A 267 -15.04 -2.75 -2.97
CA GLY A 267 -14.31 -1.52 -3.28
C GLY A 267 -14.88 -0.76 -4.48
N TYR A 268 -15.23 -1.47 -5.54
CA TYR A 268 -15.86 -0.86 -6.72
C TYR A 268 -17.21 -0.18 -6.36
N GLU A 269 -17.99 -0.80 -5.48
CA GLU A 269 -19.27 -0.26 -4.97
C GLU A 269 -19.08 0.98 -4.07
N GLU A 270 -17.92 1.16 -3.42
CA GLU A 270 -17.56 2.37 -2.67
C GLU A 270 -17.08 3.53 -3.56
N GLY A 271 -16.74 3.25 -4.81
CA GLY A 271 -16.25 4.26 -5.76
C GLY A 271 -17.15 5.50 -5.92
N PRO A 272 -18.50 5.37 -6.03
CA PRO A 272 -19.40 6.52 -6.09
C PRO A 272 -19.25 7.47 -4.89
N ARG A 273 -19.12 6.94 -3.67
CA ARG A 273 -18.93 7.71 -2.44
C ARG A 273 -17.62 8.50 -2.46
N VAL A 274 -16.55 7.88 -2.96
CA VAL A 274 -15.24 8.55 -3.13
C VAL A 274 -15.33 9.66 -4.16
N LEU A 275 -15.97 9.40 -5.31
CA LEU A 275 -16.16 10.39 -6.38
C LEU A 275 -17.01 11.58 -5.91
N GLU A 276 -18.09 11.32 -5.18
CA GLU A 276 -18.94 12.37 -4.62
C GLU A 276 -18.15 13.25 -3.65
N PHE A 277 -17.39 12.65 -2.73
CA PHE A 277 -16.54 13.41 -1.82
C PHE A 277 -15.51 14.26 -2.57
N ALA A 278 -14.87 13.71 -3.60
CA ALA A 278 -13.89 14.44 -4.39
C ALA A 278 -14.47 15.68 -5.07
N ARG A 279 -15.73 15.62 -5.51
CA ARG A 279 -16.42 16.70 -6.21
C ARG A 279 -16.95 17.83 -5.32
N ARG A 280 -17.03 17.65 -4.01
CA ARG A 280 -17.59 18.64 -3.06
C ARG A 280 -16.69 19.84 -2.79
N GLY A 281 -15.46 19.89 -3.30
CA GLY A 281 -14.46 20.89 -2.95
C GLY A 281 -14.03 21.79 -4.07
#